data_3c3040f20983ca8194c0907e2a2281a3
#
_entry.id   3c3040f20983ca8194c0907e2a2281a3
#
_cell.length_a   1.000
_cell.length_b   1.000
_cell.length_c   1.000
_cell.angle_alpha   90.00
_cell.angle_beta   90.00
_cell.angle_gamma   90.00
#
_symmetry.space_group_name_H-M   'P 1'
#
loop_
_entity.id
_entity.type
_entity.pdbx_description
1 polymer ?
#
loop_
_entity_poly.entity_id
_entity_poly.type
_entity_poly.pdbx_seq_one_letter_code
_entity_poly.pdbx_strand_id
1 'polypeptide(L)'
;MKNSLNHNFNKNNKDVFSWEQVQEDLKTKFGREVFESWLKKMNLLEINSDNLLISVPTRFIRDWITSRYLDNVLQVIKSHNKKISRIEFKK
;
A
#
# COMPACT_ATOMS: atom_id res chain seq x y z
N MET A 1 -12.52 23.70 -13.01
CA MET A 1 -12.31 23.66 -13.29
C MET A 1 -12.45 23.21 -13.23
N LYS A 2 -12.27 23.07 -12.86
CA LYS A 2 -12.21 22.80 -12.89
C LYS A 2 -12.16 22.35 -12.59
N ASN A 3 -12.20 22.36 -12.18
CA ASN A 3 -12.07 22.03 -12.07
C ASN A 3 -12.05 21.61 -11.67
N SER A 4 -11.88 21.58 -11.33
CA SER A 4 -11.68 21.38 -11.21
C SER A 4 -11.90 20.94 -10.90
N LEU A 5 -11.95 20.81 -10.63
CA LEU A 5 -11.92 20.59 -10.59
C LEU A 5 -11.90 20.24 -10.27
N ASN A 6 -11.89 20.28 -10.00
CA ASN A 6 -11.64 20.12 -9.88
C ASN A 6 -11.64 19.80 -9.41
N HIS A 7 -11.64 19.72 -9.06
CA HIS A 7 -11.42 19.60 -8.80
C HIS A 7 -11.47 19.19 -8.26
N ASN A 8 -11.56 19.23 -8.04
CA ASN A 8 -11.37 19.02 -7.63
C ASN A 8 -11.41 18.60 -7.21
N PHE A 9 -11.44 18.53 -6.99
CA PHE A 9 -11.13 18.25 -6.64
C PHE A 9 -10.85 18.08 -6.08
N ASN A 10 -10.90 18.25 -5.93
CA ASN A 10 -10.33 18.11 -5.24
C ASN A 10 -10.10 18.19 -4.39
N LYS A 11 -9.96 18.23 -3.92
CA LYS A 11 -9.73 18.26 -3.13
C LYS A 11 -9.30 17.69 -2.44
N ASN A 12 -9.28 17.49 -1.96
CA ASN A 12 -8.99 16.70 -1.38
C ASN A 12 -8.18 15.90 -1.54
N ASN A 13 -7.67 16.35 -1.90
CA ASN A 13 -6.80 15.36 -2.49
C ASN A 13 -5.55 15.06 -1.74
N LYS A 14 -5.19 15.86 -0.89
CA LYS A 14 -4.07 15.60 0.02
C LYS A 14 -4.33 14.38 0.88
N ASP A 15 -5.57 13.98 0.96
CA ASP A 15 -5.93 12.80 1.74
C ASP A 15 -6.10 11.57 0.88
N VAL A 16 -5.84 11.70 -0.40
CA VAL A 16 -5.98 10.57 -1.30
C VAL A 16 -4.81 9.62 -1.10
N PHE A 17 -5.13 8.38 -0.84
CA PHE A 17 -4.13 7.35 -0.70
C PHE A 17 -3.96 6.65 -2.06
N SER A 18 -2.78 6.73 -2.61
CA SER A 18 -2.51 6.14 -3.92
C SER A 18 -1.71 4.86 -3.76
N TRP A 19 -2.33 3.74 -4.06
CA TRP A 19 -1.65 2.46 -3.99
C TRP A 19 -0.50 2.38 -5.00
N GLU A 20 -0.67 3.03 -6.15
CA GLU A 20 0.39 3.05 -7.15
C GLU A 20 1.64 3.76 -6.63
N GLN A 21 1.45 4.85 -5.91
CA GLN A 21 2.59 5.55 -5.33
C GLN A 21 3.26 4.73 -4.25
N VAL A 22 2.46 4.03 -3.46
CA VAL A 22 3.01 3.14 -2.44
C VAL A 22 3.86 2.07 -3.11
N GLN A 23 3.36 1.50 -4.20
CA GLN A 23 4.11 0.46 -4.91
C GLN A 23 5.43 0.98 -5.46
N GLU A 24 5.44 2.21 -5.97
CA GLU A 24 6.69 2.80 -6.46
C GLU A 24 7.70 2.96 -5.33
N ASP A 25 7.23 3.39 -4.18
CA ASP A 25 8.12 3.55 -3.04
C ASP A 25 8.61 2.20 -2.52
N LEU A 26 7.77 1.19 -2.54
CA LEU A 26 8.19 -0.15 -2.15
C LEU A 26 9.28 -0.66 -3.08
N LYS A 27 9.11 -0.41 -4.36
CA LYS A 27 10.09 -0.82 -5.34
C LYS A 27 11.43 -0.12 -5.11
N THR A 28 11.37 1.17 -4.81
CA THR A 28 12.57 1.93 -4.53
C THR A 28 13.27 1.45 -3.27
N LYS A 29 12.49 1.19 -2.23
CA LYS A 29 13.05 0.80 -0.94
C LYS A 29 13.62 -0.61 -0.94
N PHE A 30 12.90 -1.54 -1.53
CA PHE A 30 13.28 -2.96 -1.46
C PHE A 30 14.08 -3.44 -2.67
N GLY A 31 14.06 -2.68 -3.75
CA GLY A 31 14.74 -3.08 -4.97
C GLY A 31 13.80 -3.87 -5.86
N ARG A 32 14.19 -3.93 -7.12
CA ARG A 32 13.35 -4.53 -8.14
C ARG A 32 13.08 -6.01 -7.91
N GLU A 33 14.11 -6.74 -7.51
CA GLU A 33 13.99 -8.18 -7.34
C GLU A 33 12.98 -8.57 -6.28
N VAL A 34 13.10 -7.96 -5.11
CA VAL A 34 12.15 -8.23 -4.03
C VAL A 34 10.75 -7.78 -4.41
N PHE A 35 10.66 -6.61 -5.03
CA PHE A 35 9.37 -6.08 -5.43
C PHE A 35 8.69 -7.00 -6.43
N GLU A 36 9.39 -7.39 -7.49
CA GLU A 36 8.78 -8.23 -8.53
C GLU A 36 8.41 -9.60 -8.02
N SER A 37 9.25 -10.17 -7.16
CA SER A 37 9.02 -11.53 -6.66
C SER A 37 7.93 -11.59 -5.59
N TRP A 38 7.80 -10.57 -4.77
CA TRP A 38 6.94 -10.66 -3.59
C TRP A 38 5.94 -9.53 -3.47
N LEU A 39 6.44 -8.29 -3.39
CA LEU A 39 5.59 -7.17 -2.98
C LEU A 39 4.60 -6.74 -4.05
N LYS A 40 4.94 -6.94 -5.30
CA LYS A 40 4.05 -6.62 -6.39
C LYS A 40 2.78 -7.45 -6.36
N LYS A 41 2.82 -8.58 -5.69
CA LYS A 41 1.68 -9.50 -5.60
C LYS A 41 0.64 -9.07 -4.58
N MET A 42 0.93 -8.01 -3.83
CA MET A 42 -0.03 -7.45 -2.90
C MET A 42 -1.03 -6.57 -3.66
N ASN A 43 -2.31 -6.77 -3.40
CA ASN A 43 -3.36 -5.95 -3.99
C ASN A 43 -4.19 -5.32 -2.89
N LEU A 44 -4.34 -4.00 -2.97
CA LEU A 44 -5.15 -3.30 -1.99
C LEU A 44 -6.62 -3.59 -2.22
N LEU A 45 -7.29 -4.07 -1.19
CA LEU A 45 -8.73 -4.33 -1.25
C LEU A 45 -9.53 -3.19 -0.67
N GLU A 46 -9.16 -2.76 0.54
CA GLU A 46 -9.88 -1.65 1.17
C GLU A 46 -9.11 -1.09 2.34
N ILE A 47 -9.50 0.10 2.74
CA ILE A 47 -8.93 0.78 3.90
C ILE A 47 -10.06 0.95 4.91
N ASN A 48 -9.89 0.39 6.09
CA ASN A 48 -10.88 0.50 7.16
C ASN A 48 -10.25 1.19 8.35
N SER A 49 -10.60 2.46 8.54
CA SER A 49 -10.09 3.21 9.67
C SER A 49 -8.54 3.18 9.65
N ASP A 50 -7.91 2.44 10.55
CA ASP A 50 -6.47 2.35 10.64
C ASP A 50 -5.92 1.05 10.05
N ASN A 51 -6.77 0.26 9.43
CA ASN A 51 -6.41 -1.05 8.93
C ASN A 51 -6.42 -1.10 7.40
N LEU A 52 -5.36 -1.63 6.83
CA LEU A 52 -5.25 -1.78 5.40
C LEU A 52 -5.43 -3.25 5.04
N LEU A 53 -6.47 -3.54 4.26
CA LEU A 53 -6.74 -4.92 3.86
C LEU A 53 -6.12 -5.19 2.50
N ILE A 54 -5.24 -6.16 2.45
CA ILE A 54 -4.48 -6.49 1.25
C ILE A 54 -4.66 -7.96 0.91
N SER A 55 -4.89 -8.25 -0.36
CA SER A 55 -4.95 -9.64 -0.79
C SER A 55 -3.62 -10.06 -1.39
N VAL A 56 -3.31 -11.34 -1.23
CA VAL A 56 -2.16 -11.97 -1.86
C VAL A 56 -2.63 -13.30 -2.44
N PRO A 57 -1.95 -13.80 -3.48
CA PRO A 57 -2.45 -15.01 -4.16
C PRO A 57 -2.32 -16.29 -3.36
N THR A 58 -1.35 -16.39 -2.48
CA THR A 58 -1.17 -17.61 -1.69
C THR A 58 -0.77 -17.30 -0.27
N ARG A 59 -1.01 -18.29 0.57
CA ARG A 59 -0.61 -18.21 1.96
C ARG A 59 0.91 -18.16 2.11
N PHE A 60 1.60 -18.85 1.23
CA PHE A 60 3.06 -18.86 1.23
C PHE A 60 3.59 -17.43 1.02
N ILE A 61 3.03 -16.72 0.06
CA ILE A 61 3.46 -15.35 -0.21
C ILE A 61 3.15 -14.46 0.99
N ARG A 62 1.95 -14.64 1.57
CA ARG A 62 1.58 -13.90 2.76
C ARG A 62 2.59 -14.09 3.89
N ASP A 63 2.91 -15.35 4.17
CA ASP A 63 3.80 -15.66 5.27
C ASP A 63 5.21 -15.16 5.02
N TRP A 64 5.67 -15.22 3.78
CA TRP A 64 6.98 -14.72 3.42
C TRP A 64 7.07 -13.22 3.65
N ILE A 65 6.07 -12.48 3.17
CA ILE A 65 6.05 -11.03 3.33
C ILE A 65 5.95 -10.67 4.81
N THR A 66 5.07 -11.35 5.53
CA THR A 66 4.84 -11.07 6.94
C THR A 66 6.12 -11.29 7.76
N SER A 67 6.83 -12.37 7.50
CA SER A 67 7.97 -12.69 8.32
C SER A 67 9.22 -11.89 7.96
N ARG A 68 9.30 -11.37 6.75
CA ARG A 68 10.53 -10.71 6.32
C ARG A 68 10.41 -9.22 6.08
N TYR A 69 9.25 -8.76 5.61
CA TYR A 69 9.16 -7.39 5.11
C TYR A 69 8.08 -6.56 5.77
N LEU A 70 7.25 -7.14 6.59
CA LEU A 70 6.05 -6.45 7.07
C LEU A 70 6.34 -5.09 7.73
N ASP A 71 7.31 -5.04 8.61
CA ASP A 71 7.60 -3.80 9.33
C ASP A 71 8.00 -2.69 8.38
N ASN A 72 8.87 -3.00 7.43
CA ASN A 72 9.32 -2.00 6.47
C ASN A 72 8.23 -1.62 5.47
N VAL A 73 7.40 -2.60 5.09
CA VAL A 73 6.26 -2.31 4.23
C VAL A 73 5.31 -1.35 4.95
N LEU A 74 5.02 -1.64 6.22
CA LEU A 74 4.13 -0.77 6.98
C LEU A 74 4.71 0.64 7.12
N GLN A 75 6.01 0.76 7.30
CA GLN A 75 6.66 2.07 7.35
C GLN A 75 6.41 2.88 6.09
N VAL A 76 6.56 2.24 4.94
CA VAL A 76 6.32 2.92 3.66
C VAL A 76 4.87 3.35 3.57
N ILE A 77 3.95 2.46 3.93
CA ILE A 77 2.53 2.78 3.86
C ILE A 77 2.18 3.93 4.80
N LYS A 78 2.75 3.95 5.99
CA LYS A 78 2.48 5.02 6.95
C LYS A 78 3.01 6.37 6.47
N SER A 79 4.04 6.36 5.66
CA SER A 79 4.54 7.63 5.11
C SER A 79 3.54 8.24 4.13
N HIS A 80 2.63 7.45 3.59
CA HIS A 80 1.58 7.93 2.70
C HIS A 80 0.30 8.24 3.44
N ASN A 81 0.05 7.53 4.54
CA ASN A 81 -1.15 7.75 5.34
C ASN A 81 -0.86 7.40 6.79
N LYS A 82 -0.69 8.41 7.60
CA LYS A 82 -0.31 8.24 8.99
C LYS A 82 -1.34 7.50 9.83
N LYS A 83 -2.57 7.46 9.37
CA LYS A 83 -3.63 6.80 10.11
C LYS A 83 -3.53 5.28 10.05
N ILE A 84 -2.85 4.76 9.03
CA ILE A 84 -2.73 3.32 8.91
C ILE A 84 -1.74 2.82 9.95
N SER A 85 -2.21 1.92 10.80
CA SER A 85 -1.36 1.36 11.85
C SER A 85 -1.13 -0.13 11.69
N ARG A 86 -1.89 -0.79 10.82
CA ARG A 86 -1.71 -2.22 10.62
C ARG A 86 -2.18 -2.67 9.27
N ILE A 87 -1.69 -3.82 8.88
CA ILE A 87 -2.01 -4.45 7.60
C ILE A 87 -2.63 -5.81 7.91
N GLU A 88 -3.73 -6.08 7.24
CA GLU A 88 -4.38 -7.38 7.34
C GLU A 88 -4.33 -8.04 5.97
N PHE A 89 -3.89 -9.29 5.92
CA PHE A 89 -3.79 -10.01 4.66
C PHE A 89 -4.96 -10.96 4.50
N LYS A 90 -5.51 -10.95 3.30
CA LYS A 90 -6.53 -11.90 2.91
C LYS A 90 -5.96 -12.75 1.80
N LYS A 91 -5.97 -14.02 2.03
CA LYS A 91 -5.49 -14.93 1.01
C LYS A 91 -6.67 -15.52 0.27
#